data_077e19bd9139222cc5417f3a029525e1
#
_entry.id   077e19bd9139222cc5417f3a029525e1
#
_cell.length_a   1.000
_cell.length_b   1.000
_cell.length_c   1.000
_cell.angle_alpha   90.00
_cell.angle_beta   90.00
_cell.angle_gamma   90.00
#
_symmetry.space_group_name_H-M   'P 1'
#
loop_
_entity.id
_entity.type
_entity.pdbx_description
1 polymer ?
#
loop_
_entity_poly.entity_id
_entity_poly.type
_entity_poly.pdbx_seq_one_letter_code
_entity_poly.pdbx_strand_id
1 'polypeptide(L)'
;MNRLFYGDCLTIMRNELSVSSVDLIYLDPPFNSNRAYNAVYKDETGRPLPDQIEAFCDLWTLDEAREREIKHMPILLRECGIDDDIVSFWQLWMNVLRRTDPKMLAYLAYMVQRLVVMRTLLRPTGSIYLHCDPTASHYIKVMMDGIFGRQNFRNEIVWFYPNRQPAKARKFQGMHDVLLVYSAGENPKFNTIEVDAPRVQKDIDKGWATDTLPGNNGKVRRLRVYNQEKVDAAASKGRLNVQSFDKTVDQTHKTGTKPCPDVWTINFLNPNSRERMGYDTQKPMELLERVIQASTDEGDVVLDPFCGCATTLEAAQRLNRQWMGIDIAIHAIKRVAAVRLGERCKLKEGTDFTVSGIPGTLEGAQDLWGRDPYQFQKWIVEEVDGFVTAKRTADGGIDGRLYFDCPGKLDLQSMVIEVKGGANVAIAELRALRGVLEREEALMAGLIIMQPLGDRKMINFQQEMAGAGTLDMEGAARDYPRMQLLSVPEILAGKRFNTPTVMGRAQSSQQRLQV
;
A
#
# COMPACT_ATOMS: atom_id res chain seq x y z
N MET A 1 12.22 -10.49 14.68
CA MET A 1 12.88 -10.19 13.40
C MET A 1 11.85 -9.63 12.44
N ASN A 2 12.14 -8.51 11.81
CA ASN A 2 11.24 -7.87 10.87
C ASN A 2 11.07 -8.70 9.60
N ARG A 3 9.88 -8.69 8.99
CA ARG A 3 9.55 -9.56 7.85
C ARG A 3 8.83 -8.78 6.75
N LEU A 4 9.25 -8.99 5.53
CA LEU A 4 8.62 -8.46 4.32
C LEU A 4 8.18 -9.63 3.45
N PHE A 5 6.91 -9.66 3.05
CA PHE A 5 6.34 -10.78 2.32
C PHE A 5 5.86 -10.36 0.93
N TYR A 6 6.18 -11.16 -0.06
CA TYR A 6 5.60 -11.09 -1.39
C TYR A 6 4.46 -12.08 -1.54
N GLY A 7 3.28 -11.62 -1.93
CA GLY A 7 2.13 -12.46 -2.22
C GLY A 7 0.79 -11.89 -1.75
N ASP A 8 -0.29 -12.66 -1.90
CA ASP A 8 -1.62 -12.28 -1.42
C ASP A 8 -1.66 -12.20 0.11
N CYS A 9 -2.10 -11.08 0.62
CA CYS A 9 -2.09 -10.83 2.07
C CYS A 9 -2.99 -11.80 2.85
N LEU A 10 -4.11 -12.26 2.29
CA LEU A 10 -4.99 -13.22 2.96
C LEU A 10 -4.29 -14.57 3.17
N THR A 11 -3.61 -15.05 2.14
CA THR A 11 -2.86 -16.31 2.18
C THR A 11 -1.70 -16.22 3.18
N ILE A 12 -0.92 -15.14 3.13
CA ILE A 12 0.22 -14.94 4.03
C ILE A 12 -0.24 -14.79 5.48
N MET A 13 -1.25 -13.98 5.74
CA MET A 13 -1.78 -13.81 7.09
C MET A 13 -2.28 -15.12 7.71
N ARG A 14 -2.88 -16.01 6.91
CA ARG A 14 -3.35 -17.33 7.40
C ARG A 14 -2.25 -18.32 7.66
N ASN A 15 -1.22 -18.34 6.82
CA ASN A 15 -0.22 -19.41 6.81
C ASN A 15 1.05 -19.06 7.58
N GLU A 16 1.41 -17.77 7.63
CA GLU A 16 2.71 -17.31 8.12
C GLU A 16 2.64 -16.52 9.44
N LEU A 17 1.44 -16.04 9.80
CA LEU A 17 1.29 -15.19 10.98
C LEU A 17 0.51 -15.91 12.09
N SER A 18 0.98 -15.75 13.32
CA SER A 18 0.35 -16.36 14.48
C SER A 18 -0.84 -15.53 14.99
N VAL A 19 -1.85 -16.19 15.51
CA VAL A 19 -2.99 -15.56 16.19
C VAL A 19 -2.49 -14.71 17.37
N SER A 20 -3.11 -13.57 17.62
CA SER A 20 -2.80 -12.68 18.75
C SER A 20 -1.32 -12.27 18.84
N SER A 21 -0.70 -11.98 17.69
CA SER A 21 0.73 -11.65 17.59
C SER A 21 1.01 -10.19 17.21
N VAL A 22 -0.01 -9.42 16.82
CA VAL A 22 0.10 -8.05 16.28
C VAL A 22 -0.51 -7.05 17.23
N ASP A 23 0.19 -5.93 17.49
CA ASP A 23 -0.29 -4.84 18.34
C ASP A 23 -1.03 -3.77 17.54
N LEU A 24 -0.60 -3.51 16.31
CA LEU A 24 -1.21 -2.52 15.43
C LEU A 24 -1.28 -3.06 14.00
N ILE A 25 -2.44 -2.95 13.39
CA ILE A 25 -2.61 -3.11 11.94
C ILE A 25 -2.95 -1.74 11.35
N TYR A 26 -2.15 -1.28 10.42
CA TYR A 26 -2.49 -0.17 9.53
C TYR A 26 -2.64 -0.72 8.12
N LEU A 27 -3.73 -0.40 7.45
CA LEU A 27 -3.95 -0.83 6.08
C LEU A 27 -4.48 0.30 5.21
N ASP A 28 -3.92 0.39 4.01
CA ASP A 28 -4.30 1.31 2.93
C ASP A 28 -4.67 0.50 1.68
N PRO A 29 -5.81 -0.21 1.72
CA PRO A 29 -6.21 -1.09 0.63
C PRO A 29 -6.64 -0.28 -0.59
N PRO A 30 -6.81 -0.90 -1.76
CA PRO A 30 -7.45 -0.27 -2.90
C PRO A 30 -8.84 0.28 -2.53
N PHE A 31 -9.21 1.48 -3.05
CA PHE A 31 -10.38 2.22 -2.56
C PHE A 31 -11.66 2.04 -3.39
N ASN A 32 -11.70 1.12 -4.35
CA ASN A 32 -12.82 1.01 -5.31
C ASN A 32 -13.09 2.34 -6.07
N SER A 33 -12.03 3.08 -6.34
CA SER A 33 -12.12 4.41 -6.95
C SER A 33 -12.40 4.38 -8.45
N ASN A 34 -12.56 3.20 -9.06
CA ASN A 34 -12.61 2.99 -10.52
C ASN A 34 -11.40 3.59 -11.27
N ARG A 35 -10.30 3.78 -10.59
CA ARG A 35 -9.04 4.23 -11.17
C ARG A 35 -8.12 3.03 -11.29
N ALA A 36 -7.59 2.78 -12.48
CA ALA A 36 -6.38 2.02 -12.58
C ALA A 36 -5.31 2.83 -11.84
N TYR A 37 -4.82 2.33 -10.71
CA TYR A 37 -3.61 2.87 -10.09
C TYR A 37 -2.46 2.43 -10.97
N ASN A 38 -2.25 3.20 -11.99
CA ASN A 38 -1.12 3.06 -12.85
C ASN A 38 0.07 3.50 -12.02
N ALA A 39 0.98 2.58 -11.76
CA ALA A 39 2.34 3.01 -11.52
C ALA A 39 2.72 3.78 -12.79
N VAL A 40 2.66 5.11 -12.75
CA VAL A 40 2.99 5.96 -13.89
C VAL A 40 4.48 5.82 -14.09
N TYR A 41 4.85 4.77 -14.81
CA TYR A 41 6.21 4.65 -15.32
C TYR A 41 6.29 5.68 -16.45
N LYS A 42 7.00 6.74 -16.17
CA LYS A 42 7.39 7.72 -17.16
C LYS A 42 8.70 7.27 -17.76
N ASP A 43 8.84 7.43 -19.06
CA ASP A 43 10.14 7.37 -19.70
C ASP A 43 11.09 8.44 -19.12
N GLU A 44 12.33 8.43 -19.53
CA GLU A 44 13.35 9.42 -19.10
C GLU A 44 12.93 10.86 -19.44
N THR A 45 11.99 11.04 -20.39
CA THR A 45 11.46 12.35 -20.81
C THR A 45 10.22 12.74 -20.04
N GLY A 46 9.69 11.87 -19.17
CA GLY A 46 8.50 12.11 -18.38
C GLY A 46 7.18 11.75 -19.09
N ARG A 47 7.21 11.07 -20.25
CA ARG A 47 6.01 10.63 -20.97
C ARG A 47 5.46 9.35 -20.35
N PRO A 48 4.14 9.20 -20.20
CA PRO A 48 3.54 7.95 -19.77
C PRO A 48 3.76 6.86 -20.82
N LEU A 49 4.02 5.63 -20.37
CA LEU A 49 4.11 4.47 -21.27
C LEU A 49 2.74 4.21 -21.93
N PRO A 50 2.71 3.71 -23.20
CA PRO A 50 1.49 3.57 -24.00
C PRO A 50 0.40 2.71 -23.35
N ASP A 51 0.79 1.60 -22.75
CA ASP A 51 -0.09 0.77 -21.91
C ASP A 51 0.29 1.03 -20.45
N GLN A 52 -0.44 1.95 -19.83
CA GLN A 52 -0.30 2.19 -18.40
C GLN A 52 -0.64 0.89 -17.67
N ILE A 53 0.39 0.30 -17.06
CA ILE A 53 0.25 -0.97 -16.41
C ILE A 53 -0.53 -0.76 -15.15
N GLU A 54 -1.62 -1.43 -15.08
CA GLU A 54 -2.34 -1.63 -13.86
C GLU A 54 -1.44 -2.39 -12.88
N ALA A 55 -0.60 -1.65 -12.17
CA ALA A 55 0.15 -2.22 -11.04
C ALA A 55 -0.83 -2.82 -10.02
N PHE A 56 -2.03 -2.26 -9.98
CA PHE A 56 -3.18 -2.76 -9.26
C PHE A 56 -4.46 -2.30 -9.98
N CYS A 57 -5.29 -3.23 -10.43
CA CYS A 57 -6.59 -2.90 -11.00
C CYS A 57 -7.62 -2.72 -9.87
N ASP A 58 -7.99 -1.47 -9.61
CA ASP A 58 -9.11 -1.13 -8.70
C ASP A 58 -10.48 -1.29 -9.41
N LEU A 59 -10.51 -2.13 -10.45
CA LEU A 59 -11.72 -2.50 -11.17
C LEU A 59 -12.31 -3.77 -10.56
N TRP A 60 -13.31 -3.60 -9.72
CA TRP A 60 -13.99 -4.70 -9.06
C TRP A 60 -15.10 -5.27 -9.95
N THR A 61 -14.99 -6.55 -10.28
CA THR A 61 -15.99 -7.28 -11.06
C THR A 61 -16.49 -8.49 -10.28
N LEU A 62 -17.77 -8.79 -10.40
CA LEU A 62 -18.35 -10.03 -9.90
C LEU A 62 -18.08 -11.15 -10.91
N ASP A 63 -16.89 -11.74 -10.83
CA ASP A 63 -16.55 -12.95 -11.55
C ASP A 63 -16.94 -14.22 -10.77
N GLU A 64 -16.74 -15.40 -11.37
CA GLU A 64 -17.08 -16.67 -10.72
C GLU A 64 -16.30 -16.91 -9.42
N ALA A 65 -15.07 -16.39 -9.30
CA ALA A 65 -14.27 -16.53 -8.10
C ALA A 65 -14.87 -15.70 -6.96
N ARG A 66 -15.25 -14.44 -7.22
CA ARG A 66 -15.92 -13.57 -6.25
C ARG A 66 -17.29 -14.11 -5.84
N GLU A 67 -18.05 -14.67 -6.81
CA GLU A 67 -19.32 -15.31 -6.48
C GLU A 67 -19.16 -16.52 -5.55
N ARG A 68 -18.09 -17.30 -5.71
CA ARG A 68 -17.75 -18.39 -4.78
C ARG A 68 -17.40 -17.86 -3.40
N GLU A 69 -16.57 -16.83 -3.31
CA GLU A 69 -16.22 -16.17 -2.07
C GLU A 69 -17.46 -15.66 -1.34
N ILE A 70 -18.37 -14.97 -2.04
CA ILE A 70 -19.63 -14.45 -1.45
C ILE A 70 -20.49 -15.58 -0.92
N LYS A 71 -20.60 -16.70 -1.64
CA LYS A 71 -21.36 -17.88 -1.18
C LYS A 71 -20.76 -18.53 0.09
N HIS A 72 -19.44 -18.55 0.22
CA HIS A 72 -18.76 -19.11 1.39
C HIS A 72 -18.68 -18.16 2.58
N MET A 73 -18.83 -16.85 2.35
CA MET A 73 -18.68 -15.82 3.37
C MET A 73 -19.54 -16.05 4.63
N PRO A 74 -20.84 -16.41 4.56
CA PRO A 74 -21.64 -16.65 5.76
C PRO A 74 -21.08 -17.78 6.65
N ILE A 75 -20.51 -18.80 6.05
CA ILE A 75 -19.87 -19.93 6.77
C ILE A 75 -18.62 -19.41 7.48
N LEU A 76 -17.73 -18.75 6.75
CA LEU A 76 -16.52 -18.15 7.29
C LEU A 76 -16.80 -17.22 8.48
N LEU A 77 -17.81 -16.37 8.37
CA LEU A 77 -18.17 -15.41 9.40
C LEU A 77 -18.64 -16.10 10.69
N ARG A 78 -19.46 -17.16 10.58
CA ARG A 78 -19.88 -17.98 11.73
C ARG A 78 -18.72 -18.70 12.38
N GLU A 79 -17.84 -19.31 11.58
CA GLU A 79 -16.62 -19.97 12.09
C GLU A 79 -15.73 -19.00 12.87
N CYS A 80 -15.74 -17.72 12.50
CA CYS A 80 -15.01 -16.67 13.21
C CYS A 80 -15.80 -16.05 14.39
N GLY A 81 -16.93 -16.64 14.77
CA GLY A 81 -17.74 -16.23 15.93
C GLY A 81 -18.52 -14.92 15.70
N ILE A 82 -18.86 -14.59 14.46
CA ILE A 82 -19.73 -13.46 14.15
C ILE A 82 -21.19 -13.89 14.39
N ASP A 83 -21.94 -13.02 15.04
CA ASP A 83 -23.33 -13.23 15.40
C ASP A 83 -24.22 -13.53 14.18
N ASP A 84 -25.14 -14.48 14.32
CA ASP A 84 -26.02 -14.94 13.23
C ASP A 84 -26.93 -13.84 12.69
N ASP A 85 -27.38 -12.89 13.52
CA ASP A 85 -28.19 -11.76 13.06
C ASP A 85 -27.37 -10.82 12.18
N ILE A 86 -26.10 -10.61 12.50
CA ILE A 86 -25.17 -9.82 11.68
C ILE A 86 -24.91 -10.54 10.36
N VAL A 87 -24.68 -11.85 10.38
CA VAL A 87 -24.47 -12.65 9.16
C VAL A 87 -25.71 -12.59 8.25
N SER A 88 -26.90 -12.71 8.83
CA SER A 88 -28.18 -12.62 8.12
C SER A 88 -28.40 -11.25 7.51
N PHE A 89 -28.12 -10.18 8.25
CA PHE A 89 -28.17 -8.81 7.75
C PHE A 89 -27.22 -8.63 6.54
N TRP A 90 -26.00 -9.11 6.60
CA TRP A 90 -25.06 -8.99 5.48
C TRP A 90 -25.50 -9.79 4.27
N GLN A 91 -26.07 -10.98 4.44
CA GLN A 91 -26.61 -11.75 3.32
C GLN A 91 -27.70 -10.97 2.57
N LEU A 92 -28.61 -10.34 3.31
CA LEU A 92 -29.68 -9.50 2.73
C LEU A 92 -29.06 -8.28 2.02
N TRP A 93 -28.12 -7.61 2.65
CA TRP A 93 -27.46 -6.43 2.09
C TRP A 93 -26.65 -6.75 0.84
N MET A 94 -25.88 -7.85 0.84
CA MET A 94 -25.16 -8.33 -0.34
C MET A 94 -26.10 -8.64 -1.51
N ASN A 95 -27.27 -9.19 -1.26
CA ASN A 95 -28.28 -9.42 -2.30
C ASN A 95 -28.83 -8.11 -2.89
N VAL A 96 -28.95 -7.06 -2.09
CA VAL A 96 -29.29 -5.71 -2.59
C VAL A 96 -28.16 -5.15 -3.42
N LEU A 97 -26.92 -5.15 -2.92
CA LEU A 97 -25.74 -4.63 -3.60
C LEU A 97 -25.49 -5.33 -4.93
N ARG A 98 -25.78 -6.64 -5.04
CA ARG A 98 -25.66 -7.38 -6.30
C ARG A 98 -26.43 -6.74 -7.45
N ARG A 99 -27.55 -6.08 -7.14
CA ARG A 99 -28.41 -5.43 -8.14
C ARG A 99 -28.13 -3.93 -8.27
N THR A 100 -27.72 -3.29 -7.19
CA THR A 100 -27.57 -1.82 -7.14
C THR A 100 -26.13 -1.36 -7.34
N ASP A 101 -25.15 -2.10 -6.81
CA ASP A 101 -23.73 -1.78 -6.93
C ASP A 101 -22.86 -3.05 -6.86
N PRO A 102 -22.79 -3.83 -7.96
CA PRO A 102 -22.03 -5.08 -7.99
C PRO A 102 -20.52 -4.89 -7.78
N LYS A 103 -19.98 -3.72 -8.11
CA LYS A 103 -18.57 -3.41 -7.89
C LYS A 103 -18.26 -3.26 -6.40
N MET A 104 -19.10 -2.51 -5.70
CA MET A 104 -19.00 -2.39 -4.24
C MET A 104 -19.14 -3.75 -3.56
N LEU A 105 -20.07 -4.61 -4.02
CA LEU A 105 -20.19 -5.96 -3.49
C LEU A 105 -18.91 -6.77 -3.65
N ALA A 106 -18.29 -6.76 -4.83
CA ALA A 106 -17.04 -7.47 -5.09
C ALA A 106 -15.89 -6.96 -4.19
N TYR A 107 -15.81 -5.65 -4.01
CA TYR A 107 -14.86 -5.01 -3.11
C TYR A 107 -15.06 -5.42 -1.64
N LEU A 108 -16.29 -5.35 -1.15
CA LEU A 108 -16.60 -5.73 0.23
C LEU A 108 -16.34 -7.22 0.49
N ALA A 109 -16.64 -8.09 -0.48
CA ALA A 109 -16.33 -9.52 -0.37
C ALA A 109 -14.83 -9.78 -0.23
N TYR A 110 -14.01 -9.03 -0.96
CA TYR A 110 -12.55 -9.07 -0.84
C TYR A 110 -12.08 -8.59 0.54
N MET A 111 -12.61 -7.48 1.03
CA MET A 111 -12.19 -6.86 2.28
C MET A 111 -12.61 -7.66 3.52
N VAL A 112 -13.82 -8.18 3.55
CA VAL A 112 -14.36 -8.90 4.71
C VAL A 112 -13.50 -10.10 5.09
N GLN A 113 -13.08 -10.92 4.14
CA GLN A 113 -12.23 -12.08 4.40
C GLN A 113 -10.91 -11.68 5.09
N ARG A 114 -10.32 -10.58 4.65
CA ARG A 114 -9.07 -10.04 5.18
C ARG A 114 -9.25 -9.45 6.57
N LEU A 115 -10.32 -8.66 6.76
CA LEU A 115 -10.63 -8.04 8.06
C LEU A 115 -10.91 -9.08 9.15
N VAL A 116 -11.60 -10.17 8.81
CA VAL A 116 -11.85 -11.28 9.73
C VAL A 116 -10.54 -11.93 10.20
N VAL A 117 -9.62 -12.20 9.27
CA VAL A 117 -8.29 -12.74 9.63
C VAL A 117 -7.48 -11.72 10.43
N MET A 118 -7.48 -10.44 10.03
CA MET A 118 -6.78 -9.38 10.76
C MET A 118 -7.26 -9.28 12.22
N ARG A 119 -8.58 -9.45 12.47
CA ARG A 119 -9.10 -9.49 13.85
C ARG A 119 -8.45 -10.60 14.67
N THR A 120 -8.24 -11.79 14.11
CA THR A 120 -7.62 -12.92 14.85
C THR A 120 -6.13 -12.69 15.11
N LEU A 121 -5.45 -11.92 14.28
CA LEU A 121 -4.03 -11.60 14.45
C LEU A 121 -3.77 -10.57 15.55
N LEU A 122 -4.74 -9.69 15.81
CA LEU A 122 -4.60 -8.65 16.81
C LEU A 122 -4.56 -9.23 18.23
N ARG A 123 -3.67 -8.69 19.05
CA ARG A 123 -3.69 -8.88 20.50
C ARG A 123 -4.94 -8.24 21.11
N PRO A 124 -5.40 -8.68 22.30
CA PRO A 124 -6.56 -8.08 22.96
C PRO A 124 -6.47 -6.56 23.17
N THR A 125 -5.25 -6.03 23.30
CA THR A 125 -4.97 -4.58 23.43
C THR A 125 -4.68 -3.90 22.10
N GLY A 126 -4.67 -4.66 21.00
CA GLY A 126 -4.29 -4.19 19.68
C GLY A 126 -5.37 -3.36 18.99
N SER A 127 -4.95 -2.56 18.03
CA SER A 127 -5.80 -1.66 17.24
C SER A 127 -5.61 -1.86 15.74
N ILE A 128 -6.66 -1.55 14.97
CA ILE A 128 -6.64 -1.52 13.51
C ILE A 128 -7.07 -0.16 12.99
N TYR A 129 -6.31 0.37 12.04
CA TYR A 129 -6.59 1.61 11.32
C TYR A 129 -6.78 1.29 9.84
N LEU A 130 -8.01 1.39 9.38
CA LEU A 130 -8.33 1.20 7.96
C LEU A 130 -8.46 2.57 7.29
N HIS A 131 -7.56 2.84 6.37
CA HIS A 131 -7.56 4.05 5.57
C HIS A 131 -8.44 3.83 4.33
N CYS A 132 -9.35 4.72 4.07
CA CYS A 132 -10.21 4.69 2.88
C CYS A 132 -10.68 6.10 2.47
N ASP A 133 -11.08 6.21 1.22
CA ASP A 133 -11.75 7.41 0.75
C ASP A 133 -13.26 7.40 1.14
N PRO A 134 -13.95 8.55 1.03
CA PRO A 134 -15.38 8.63 1.35
C PRO A 134 -16.29 7.75 0.48
N THR A 135 -15.81 7.20 -0.65
CA THR A 135 -16.61 6.36 -1.54
C THR A 135 -16.95 5.02 -0.89
N ALA A 136 -15.98 4.41 -0.21
CA ALA A 136 -16.10 3.09 0.40
C ALA A 136 -16.29 3.13 1.91
N SER A 137 -15.90 4.23 2.60
CA SER A 137 -15.80 4.30 4.05
C SER A 137 -17.07 3.87 4.79
N HIS A 138 -18.25 4.34 4.34
CA HIS A 138 -19.52 4.02 5.01
C HIS A 138 -19.90 2.55 4.90
N TYR A 139 -19.63 1.93 3.74
CA TYR A 139 -19.88 0.50 3.53
C TYR A 139 -18.93 -0.36 4.38
N ILE A 140 -17.65 -0.02 4.39
CA ILE A 140 -16.65 -0.72 5.21
C ILE A 140 -16.94 -0.55 6.70
N LYS A 141 -17.37 0.65 7.13
CA LYS A 141 -17.73 0.91 8.53
C LYS A 141 -18.79 -0.06 9.05
N VAL A 142 -19.84 -0.31 8.25
CA VAL A 142 -20.89 -1.27 8.58
C VAL A 142 -20.34 -2.70 8.73
N MET A 143 -19.42 -3.09 7.84
CA MET A 143 -18.77 -4.40 7.91
C MET A 143 -17.87 -4.51 9.15
N MET A 144 -17.09 -3.48 9.45
CA MET A 144 -16.20 -3.46 10.62
C MET A 144 -16.99 -3.47 11.93
N ASP A 145 -18.15 -2.82 12.00
CA ASP A 145 -19.05 -2.90 13.17
C ASP A 145 -19.45 -4.34 13.48
N GLY A 146 -19.73 -5.13 12.46
CA GLY A 146 -20.06 -6.54 12.64
C GLY A 146 -18.85 -7.41 12.98
N ILE A 147 -17.68 -7.14 12.39
CA ILE A 147 -16.46 -7.94 12.61
C ILE A 147 -15.83 -7.65 13.98
N PHE A 148 -15.60 -6.39 14.29
CA PHE A 148 -14.90 -5.97 15.51
C PHE A 148 -15.84 -5.70 16.69
N GLY A 149 -17.14 -5.52 16.43
CA GLY A 149 -18.13 -5.06 17.39
C GLY A 149 -18.20 -3.53 17.46
N ARG A 150 -19.42 -2.99 17.43
CA ARG A 150 -19.65 -1.54 17.46
C ARG A 150 -19.07 -0.87 18.72
N GLN A 151 -19.06 -1.57 19.86
CA GLN A 151 -18.47 -1.12 21.12
C GLN A 151 -16.96 -0.90 21.05
N ASN A 152 -16.29 -1.53 20.10
CA ASN A 152 -14.85 -1.42 19.86
C ASN A 152 -14.48 -0.37 18.81
N PHE A 153 -15.45 0.32 18.25
CA PHE A 153 -15.22 1.50 17.42
C PHE A 153 -14.65 2.62 18.30
N ARG A 154 -13.50 3.17 17.89
CA ARG A 154 -12.80 4.20 18.65
C ARG A 154 -12.94 5.58 18.03
N ASN A 155 -12.62 5.71 16.75
CA ASN A 155 -12.71 6.99 16.02
C ASN A 155 -12.92 6.77 14.53
N GLU A 156 -13.56 7.76 13.91
CA GLU A 156 -13.36 8.09 12.50
C GLU A 156 -12.44 9.31 12.46
N ILE A 157 -11.20 9.11 11.99
CA ILE A 157 -10.23 10.18 11.87
C ILE A 157 -10.34 10.76 10.46
N VAL A 158 -10.53 12.06 10.37
CA VAL A 158 -10.53 12.80 9.10
C VAL A 158 -9.12 13.32 8.83
N TRP A 159 -8.45 12.75 7.84
CA TRP A 159 -7.19 13.30 7.36
C TRP A 159 -7.46 14.35 6.29
N PHE A 160 -7.37 15.61 6.69
CA PHE A 160 -7.53 16.77 5.82
C PHE A 160 -6.18 17.21 5.24
N TYR A 161 -6.12 17.36 3.90
CA TYR A 161 -4.92 17.78 3.18
C TYR A 161 -5.13 19.10 2.44
N PRO A 162 -4.85 20.26 3.08
CA PRO A 162 -5.18 21.59 2.59
C PRO A 162 -4.41 22.01 1.32
N ASN A 163 -3.29 21.33 1.04
CA ASN A 163 -2.41 21.66 -0.09
C ASN A 163 -2.85 21.07 -1.44
N ARG A 164 -3.96 20.33 -1.49
CA ARG A 164 -4.51 19.85 -2.77
C ARG A 164 -5.15 21.00 -3.54
N GLN A 165 -4.74 21.18 -4.80
CA GLN A 165 -5.31 22.21 -5.67
C GLN A 165 -6.77 21.87 -6.01
N PRO A 166 -7.74 22.76 -5.73
CA PRO A 166 -9.13 22.52 -6.09
C PRO A 166 -9.32 22.60 -7.60
N ALA A 167 -10.01 21.61 -8.17
CA ALA A 167 -10.45 21.66 -9.57
C ALA A 167 -11.84 22.30 -9.68
N LYS A 168 -12.15 22.97 -10.80
CA LYS A 168 -13.50 23.45 -11.06
C LYS A 168 -14.46 22.26 -11.16
N ALA A 169 -15.45 22.19 -10.27
CA ALA A 169 -16.41 21.09 -10.20
C ALA A 169 -17.80 21.62 -9.83
N ARG A 170 -18.84 20.83 -10.15
CA ARG A 170 -20.22 21.11 -9.74
C ARG A 170 -20.56 20.63 -8.30
N LYS A 171 -19.55 20.25 -7.52
CA LYS A 171 -19.65 19.76 -6.14
C LYS A 171 -18.48 20.27 -5.32
N PHE A 172 -18.59 20.20 -3.99
CA PHE A 172 -17.46 20.48 -3.11
C PHE A 172 -16.28 19.55 -3.42
N GLN A 173 -15.08 20.11 -3.42
CA GLN A 173 -13.86 19.37 -3.67
C GLN A 173 -13.57 18.44 -2.48
N GLY A 174 -13.35 17.15 -2.76
CA GLY A 174 -12.85 16.20 -1.76
C GLY A 174 -11.39 16.53 -1.42
N MET A 175 -11.14 16.89 -0.17
CA MET A 175 -9.82 17.23 0.34
C MET A 175 -9.50 16.47 1.62
N HIS A 176 -10.08 15.28 1.78
CA HIS A 176 -9.82 14.42 2.92
C HIS A 176 -10.03 12.97 2.55
N ASP A 177 -9.36 12.11 3.29
CA ASP A 177 -9.64 10.69 3.44
C ASP A 177 -9.98 10.42 4.90
N VAL A 178 -10.44 9.21 5.20
CA VAL A 178 -10.79 8.80 6.56
C VAL A 178 -9.99 7.58 7.01
N LEU A 179 -9.72 7.51 8.31
CA LEU A 179 -9.19 6.31 8.95
C LEU A 179 -10.24 5.80 9.94
N LEU A 180 -10.75 4.61 9.69
CA LEU A 180 -11.66 3.93 10.62
C LEU A 180 -10.83 3.18 11.66
N VAL A 181 -11.01 3.53 12.94
CA VAL A 181 -10.20 3.00 14.04
C VAL A 181 -11.05 2.08 14.91
N TYR A 182 -10.59 0.84 15.04
CA TYR A 182 -11.18 -0.16 15.93
C TYR A 182 -10.10 -0.78 16.82
N SER A 183 -10.52 -1.26 17.97
CA SER A 183 -9.70 -2.12 18.83
C SER A 183 -10.14 -3.57 18.77
N ALA A 184 -9.25 -4.49 19.10
CA ALA A 184 -9.59 -5.91 19.23
C ALA A 184 -10.44 -6.18 20.47
N GLY A 185 -10.24 -5.42 21.55
CA GLY A 185 -10.97 -5.54 22.82
C GLY A 185 -11.31 -4.17 23.42
N GLU A 186 -11.90 -4.20 24.62
CA GLU A 186 -12.42 -3.01 25.31
C GLU A 186 -11.31 -2.05 25.78
N ASN A 187 -10.15 -2.58 26.12
CA ASN A 187 -9.02 -1.85 26.71
C ASN A 187 -7.82 -1.81 25.75
N PRO A 188 -7.88 -1.05 24.65
CA PRO A 188 -6.76 -0.92 23.72
C PRO A 188 -5.61 -0.11 24.31
N LYS A 189 -4.42 -0.38 23.83
CA LYS A 189 -3.29 0.50 24.06
C LYS A 189 -3.53 1.82 23.32
N PHE A 190 -3.45 2.94 24.08
CA PHE A 190 -3.62 4.27 23.51
C PHE A 190 -2.73 5.29 24.24
N ASN A 191 -1.82 5.89 23.49
CA ASN A 191 -0.92 6.95 23.95
C ASN A 191 -1.46 8.30 23.46
N THR A 192 -1.68 9.23 24.38
CA THR A 192 -2.14 10.58 24.01
C THR A 192 -1.06 11.30 23.22
N ILE A 193 -1.36 11.67 21.99
CA ILE A 193 -0.50 12.49 21.15
C ILE A 193 -0.85 13.95 21.37
N GLU A 194 0.15 14.78 21.57
CA GLU A 194 -0.03 16.22 21.62
C GLU A 194 0.36 16.86 20.29
N VAL A 195 -0.45 17.80 19.84
CA VAL A 195 -0.20 18.59 18.64
C VAL A 195 -0.15 20.08 18.96
N ASP A 196 0.55 20.83 18.13
CA ASP A 196 0.62 22.27 18.26
C ASP A 196 -0.78 22.90 18.20
N ALA A 197 -1.08 23.74 19.14
CA ALA A 197 -2.30 24.53 19.20
C ALA A 197 -1.94 25.99 19.26
N PRO A 198 -2.05 26.75 18.15
CA PRO A 198 -1.88 28.20 18.21
C PRO A 198 -2.91 28.78 19.17
N ARG A 199 -2.43 29.51 20.16
CA ARG A 199 -3.31 30.19 21.12
C ARG A 199 -4.04 31.31 20.42
N VAL A 200 -5.36 31.42 20.62
CA VAL A 200 -6.11 32.59 20.19
C VAL A 200 -5.68 33.82 21.00
N GLN A 201 -5.77 35.02 20.43
CA GLN A 201 -5.33 36.26 21.06
C GLN A 201 -5.87 36.41 22.50
N LYS A 202 -7.13 36.01 22.72
CA LYS A 202 -7.77 35.97 24.03
C LYS A 202 -7.01 35.14 25.08
N ASP A 203 -6.28 34.10 24.67
CA ASP A 203 -5.50 33.26 25.57
C ASP A 203 -4.06 33.78 25.74
N ILE A 204 -3.55 34.53 24.74
CA ILE A 204 -2.26 35.20 24.78
C ILE A 204 -2.34 36.39 25.76
N ASP A 205 -3.48 37.06 25.86
CA ASP A 205 -3.71 38.20 26.73
C ASP A 205 -3.86 37.81 28.21
N LYS A 206 -3.97 36.52 28.54
CA LYS A 206 -4.02 36.03 29.91
C LYS A 206 -2.62 36.04 30.53
N GLY A 207 -2.52 36.60 31.72
CA GLY A 207 -1.33 36.49 32.56
C GLY A 207 -1.57 35.57 33.76
N TRP A 208 -0.57 35.43 34.58
CA TRP A 208 -0.59 34.64 35.80
C TRP A 208 -0.63 35.53 37.05
N ALA A 209 -1.57 35.25 37.95
CA ALA A 209 -1.56 35.82 39.29
C ALA A 209 -1.13 34.76 40.30
N THR A 210 -0.26 35.12 41.20
CA THR A 210 0.22 34.25 42.31
C THR A 210 -0.64 34.50 43.53
N ASP A 211 -1.25 33.45 44.05
CA ASP A 211 -2.09 33.52 45.24
C ASP A 211 -1.36 32.91 46.45
N THR A 212 -1.28 33.69 47.54
CA THR A 212 -0.63 33.30 48.79
C THR A 212 -1.63 33.15 49.93
N LEU A 213 -2.91 32.88 49.68
CA LEU A 213 -3.93 32.74 50.73
C LEU A 213 -3.53 31.73 51.80
N PRO A 214 -3.64 32.09 53.09
CA PRO A 214 -3.39 31.15 54.15
C PRO A 214 -4.48 30.08 54.19
N GLY A 215 -4.09 28.83 54.09
CA GLY A 215 -5.00 27.66 54.05
C GLY A 215 -4.52 26.56 53.15
N ASN A 216 -3.49 26.78 52.35
CA ASN A 216 -2.97 25.82 51.38
C ASN A 216 -1.59 25.27 51.76
N ASN A 217 -1.29 25.09 53.06
CA ASN A 217 -0.02 24.53 53.56
C ASN A 217 1.24 25.15 52.92
N GLY A 218 1.25 26.47 52.69
CA GLY A 218 2.37 27.18 52.09
C GLY A 218 2.56 26.95 50.59
N LYS A 219 1.65 26.26 49.90
CA LYS A 219 1.74 26.06 48.46
C LYS A 219 1.24 27.29 47.71
N VAL A 220 2.10 27.82 46.85
CA VAL A 220 1.77 28.92 45.94
C VAL A 220 0.78 28.44 44.90
N ARG A 221 -0.38 29.07 44.85
CA ARG A 221 -1.39 28.83 43.83
C ARG A 221 -1.23 29.83 42.68
N ARG A 222 -1.03 29.35 41.47
CA ARG A 222 -1.05 30.21 40.28
C ARG A 222 -2.44 30.17 39.63
N LEU A 223 -3.00 31.35 39.39
CA LEU A 223 -4.30 31.52 38.74
C LEU A 223 -4.12 32.26 37.42
N ARG A 224 -4.78 31.79 36.38
CA ARG A 224 -4.76 32.43 35.07
C ARG A 224 -5.81 33.52 35.04
N VAL A 225 -5.42 34.75 34.75
CA VAL A 225 -6.29 35.93 34.70
C VAL A 225 -6.05 36.74 33.43
N TYR A 226 -7.06 37.52 33.03
CA TYR A 226 -7.03 38.20 31.72
C TYR A 226 -6.23 39.53 31.72
N ASN A 227 -6.21 40.25 32.84
CA ASN A 227 -5.52 41.53 32.98
C ASN A 227 -5.44 41.93 34.45
N GLN A 228 -4.69 43.03 34.73
CA GLN A 228 -4.54 43.54 36.08
C GLN A 228 -5.87 43.94 36.73
N GLU A 229 -6.82 44.55 35.98
CA GLU A 229 -8.11 44.93 36.53
C GLU A 229 -8.92 43.75 37.11
N LYS A 230 -8.85 42.58 36.46
CA LYS A 230 -9.50 41.35 36.95
C LYS A 230 -8.80 40.76 38.16
N VAL A 231 -7.49 40.94 38.24
CA VAL A 231 -6.69 40.60 39.41
C VAL A 231 -7.12 41.49 40.60
N ASP A 232 -7.18 42.80 40.40
CA ASP A 232 -7.57 43.77 41.41
C ASP A 232 -9.00 43.56 41.88
N ALA A 233 -9.90 43.30 40.95
CA ALA A 233 -11.33 42.96 41.26
C ALA A 233 -11.48 41.62 42.03
N ALA A 234 -10.61 40.65 41.81
CA ALA A 234 -10.61 39.41 42.58
C ALA A 234 -9.97 39.56 43.94
N ALA A 235 -8.94 40.38 44.02
CA ALA A 235 -8.27 40.73 45.30
C ALA A 235 -9.19 41.56 46.21
N SER A 236 -9.89 42.57 45.67
CA SER A 236 -10.85 43.37 46.41
C SER A 236 -12.04 42.56 46.98
N LYS A 237 -12.35 41.42 46.36
CA LYS A 237 -13.41 40.48 46.81
C LYS A 237 -12.85 39.38 47.73
N GLY A 238 -11.60 39.49 48.18
CA GLY A 238 -10.96 38.51 49.06
C GLY A 238 -10.77 37.12 48.41
N ARG A 239 -10.88 37.05 47.08
CA ARG A 239 -10.74 35.78 46.31
C ARG A 239 -9.30 35.46 45.93
N LEU A 240 -8.45 36.47 45.97
CA LEU A 240 -7.03 36.38 45.64
C LEU A 240 -6.23 37.30 46.58
N ASN A 241 -5.13 36.79 47.14
CA ASN A 241 -4.10 37.64 47.80
C ASN A 241 -2.92 37.75 46.81
N VAL A 242 -3.00 38.71 45.90
CA VAL A 242 -2.11 38.78 44.73
C VAL A 242 -0.90 39.62 45.02
N GLN A 243 0.27 39.11 44.73
CA GLN A 243 1.50 39.87 44.79
C GLN A 243 1.95 40.46 43.45
N SER A 244 1.64 39.79 42.34
CA SER A 244 1.97 40.30 40.99
C SER A 244 1.19 39.60 39.87
N PHE A 245 0.88 40.37 38.83
CA PHE A 245 0.41 39.84 37.55
C PHE A 245 1.57 39.80 36.58
N ASP A 246 1.94 38.61 36.15
CA ASP A 246 3.07 38.41 35.24
C ASP A 246 2.54 38.04 33.84
N LYS A 247 2.71 38.98 32.89
CA LYS A 247 2.39 38.75 31.46
C LYS A 247 3.54 38.08 30.72
N THR A 248 4.74 38.12 31.25
CA THR A 248 5.94 37.67 30.52
C THR A 248 5.94 36.17 30.29
N VAL A 249 5.35 35.39 31.20
CA VAL A 249 5.25 33.93 31.07
C VAL A 249 4.38 33.49 29.91
N ASP A 250 3.36 34.29 29.55
CA ASP A 250 2.45 33.92 28.42
C ASP A 250 2.91 34.50 27.07
N GLN A 251 3.74 35.56 27.07
CA GLN A 251 4.28 36.13 25.82
C GLN A 251 5.40 35.27 25.20
N THR A 252 6.10 34.48 26.03
CA THR A 252 7.14 33.56 25.54
C THR A 252 6.56 32.26 24.94
N HIS A 253 5.32 31.90 25.27
CA HIS A 253 4.66 30.71 24.76
C HIS A 253 3.46 31.07 23.87
N LYS A 254 3.74 31.63 22.68
CA LYS A 254 2.71 31.89 21.65
C LYS A 254 2.07 30.60 21.12
N THR A 255 2.70 29.47 21.31
CA THR A 255 2.22 28.15 20.94
C THR A 255 2.02 27.30 22.20
N GLY A 256 0.92 26.59 22.28
CA GLY A 256 0.67 25.55 23.27
C GLY A 256 0.44 24.22 22.56
N THR A 257 0.50 23.15 23.31
CA THR A 257 0.07 21.83 22.83
C THR A 257 -1.33 21.52 23.33
N LYS A 258 -2.05 20.68 22.60
CA LYS A 258 -3.33 20.09 23.01
C LYS A 258 -3.37 18.62 22.57
N PRO A 259 -4.19 17.78 23.22
CA PRO A 259 -4.44 16.46 22.73
C PRO A 259 -4.87 16.49 21.25
N CYS A 260 -4.32 15.60 20.46
CA CYS A 260 -4.60 15.52 19.02
C CYS A 260 -6.10 15.24 18.80
N PRO A 261 -6.80 16.11 18.04
CA PRO A 261 -8.20 15.84 17.69
C PRO A 261 -8.31 14.74 16.64
N ASP A 262 -9.52 14.33 16.29
CA ASP A 262 -9.82 13.38 15.23
C ASP A 262 -9.82 13.99 13.81
N VAL A 263 -9.62 15.28 13.68
CA VAL A 263 -9.37 15.96 12.39
C VAL A 263 -7.89 16.30 12.31
N TRP A 264 -7.17 15.59 11.43
CA TRP A 264 -5.73 15.75 11.25
C TRP A 264 -5.42 16.59 10.02
N THR A 265 -4.77 17.71 10.22
CA THR A 265 -4.30 18.55 9.12
C THR A 265 -2.85 18.17 8.80
N ILE A 266 -2.67 17.33 7.81
CA ILE A 266 -1.36 16.87 7.33
C ILE A 266 -1.33 17.04 5.82
N ASN A 267 -0.28 17.68 5.30
CA ASN A 267 -0.14 17.93 3.88
C ASN A 267 -0.02 16.62 3.08
N PHE A 268 -0.67 16.59 1.92
CA PHE A 268 -0.43 15.57 0.91
C PHE A 268 1.01 15.69 0.36
N LEU A 269 1.64 14.57 0.03
CA LEU A 269 3.00 14.57 -0.50
C LEU A 269 3.05 15.19 -1.90
N ASN A 270 3.74 16.31 -2.01
CA ASN A 270 4.00 16.94 -3.30
C ASN A 270 4.89 16.07 -4.20
N PRO A 271 4.73 16.15 -5.53
CA PRO A 271 5.57 15.39 -6.48
C PRO A 271 7.08 15.58 -6.28
N ASN A 272 7.50 16.76 -5.81
CA ASN A 272 8.90 17.13 -5.59
C ASN A 272 9.38 16.92 -4.13
N SER A 273 8.60 16.26 -3.28
CA SER A 273 9.00 15.99 -1.91
C SER A 273 10.19 15.01 -1.89
N ARG A 274 11.20 15.31 -1.06
CA ARG A 274 12.33 14.39 -0.81
C ARG A 274 11.91 13.08 -0.15
N GLU A 275 10.74 13.07 0.47
CA GLU A 275 10.16 11.87 1.10
C GLU A 275 9.66 10.88 0.04
N ARG A 276 9.32 11.37 -1.15
CA ARG A 276 8.68 10.58 -2.20
C ARG A 276 9.67 9.59 -2.83
N MET A 277 9.21 8.33 -2.98
CA MET A 277 9.95 7.23 -3.60
C MET A 277 9.47 6.91 -5.03
N GLY A 278 8.71 7.82 -5.66
CA GLY A 278 8.13 7.57 -6.98
C GLY A 278 6.90 6.67 -6.98
N TYR A 279 6.30 6.41 -5.82
CA TYR A 279 5.08 5.61 -5.67
C TYR A 279 3.89 6.56 -5.49
N ASP A 280 2.89 6.49 -6.39
CA ASP A 280 1.83 7.51 -6.45
C ASP A 280 0.90 7.53 -5.23
N THR A 281 0.69 6.37 -4.60
CA THR A 281 -0.17 6.23 -3.42
C THR A 281 0.57 6.35 -2.09
N GLN A 282 1.85 6.79 -2.11
CA GLN A 282 2.64 6.93 -0.90
C GLN A 282 1.99 7.91 0.09
N LYS A 283 1.80 7.47 1.33
CA LYS A 283 1.28 8.29 2.42
C LYS A 283 2.41 9.08 3.11
N PRO A 284 2.10 10.26 3.70
CA PRO A 284 3.08 11.03 4.46
C PRO A 284 3.58 10.27 5.70
N MET A 285 4.87 10.39 6.00
CA MET A 285 5.50 9.79 7.17
C MET A 285 4.82 10.26 8.47
N GLU A 286 4.53 11.56 8.58
CA GLU A 286 3.85 12.16 9.74
C GLU A 286 2.52 11.47 10.08
N LEU A 287 1.74 11.09 9.06
CA LEU A 287 0.48 10.37 9.25
C LEU A 287 0.70 9.03 9.94
N LEU A 288 1.69 8.27 9.46
CA LEU A 288 1.96 6.92 9.93
C LEU A 288 2.67 6.91 11.28
N GLU A 289 3.61 7.84 11.50
CA GLU A 289 4.24 8.02 12.82
C GLU A 289 3.19 8.34 13.88
N ARG A 290 2.20 9.19 13.57
CA ARG A 290 1.10 9.53 14.49
C ARG A 290 0.23 8.32 14.83
N VAL A 291 -0.14 7.51 13.84
CA VAL A 291 -0.90 6.26 14.04
C VAL A 291 -0.13 5.29 14.93
N ILE A 292 1.15 5.07 14.62
CA ILE A 292 2.00 4.12 15.35
C ILE A 292 2.23 4.57 16.80
N GLN A 293 2.57 5.83 17.02
CA GLN A 293 2.77 6.39 18.35
C GLN A 293 1.52 6.30 19.22
N ALA A 294 0.35 6.58 18.64
CA ALA A 294 -0.92 6.54 19.36
C ALA A 294 -1.28 5.15 19.90
N SER A 295 -0.94 4.08 19.18
CA SER A 295 -1.47 2.74 19.45
C SER A 295 -0.41 1.68 19.77
N THR A 296 0.86 2.06 19.90
CA THR A 296 1.97 1.13 20.20
C THR A 296 3.01 1.73 21.10
N ASP A 297 3.76 0.86 21.79
CA ASP A 297 5.00 1.18 22.51
C ASP A 297 6.22 0.62 21.78
N GLU A 298 7.42 0.96 22.22
CA GLU A 298 8.67 0.40 21.67
C GLU A 298 8.69 -1.12 21.79
N GLY A 299 9.10 -1.80 20.74
CA GLY A 299 9.13 -3.25 20.65
C GLY A 299 7.82 -3.92 20.22
N ASP A 300 6.69 -3.19 20.20
CA ASP A 300 5.42 -3.71 19.68
C ASP A 300 5.47 -4.01 18.18
N VAL A 301 4.56 -4.86 17.72
CA VAL A 301 4.51 -5.38 16.35
C VAL A 301 3.47 -4.63 15.52
N VAL A 302 3.92 -4.01 14.43
CA VAL A 302 3.09 -3.31 13.43
C VAL A 302 2.98 -4.17 12.18
N LEU A 303 1.76 -4.41 11.70
CA LEU A 303 1.48 -5.09 10.42
C LEU A 303 0.88 -4.11 9.42
N ASP A 304 1.46 -4.07 8.23
CA ASP A 304 0.86 -3.43 7.04
C ASP A 304 0.64 -4.47 5.94
N PRO A 305 -0.60 -4.96 5.75
CA PRO A 305 -0.90 -6.00 4.76
C PRO A 305 -1.01 -5.49 3.32
N PHE A 306 -0.83 -4.17 3.09
CA PHE A 306 -0.80 -3.51 1.78
C PHE A 306 0.34 -2.50 1.73
N CYS A 307 1.56 -2.95 2.09
CA CYS A 307 2.65 -2.06 2.47
C CYS A 307 3.23 -1.20 1.32
N GLY A 308 2.94 -1.51 0.07
CA GLY A 308 3.37 -0.73 -1.08
C GLY A 308 4.86 -0.36 -1.02
N CYS A 309 5.12 0.94 -0.91
CA CYS A 309 6.48 1.48 -0.79
C CYS A 309 7.06 1.46 0.63
N ALA A 310 6.49 0.69 1.57
CA ALA A 310 6.96 0.47 2.94
C ALA A 310 7.08 1.73 3.83
N THR A 311 6.22 2.75 3.62
CA THR A 311 6.25 3.94 4.47
C THR A 311 5.90 3.61 5.92
N THR A 312 4.91 2.74 6.15
CA THR A 312 4.51 2.26 7.48
C THR A 312 5.66 1.53 8.16
N LEU A 313 6.41 0.70 7.41
CA LEU A 313 7.52 -0.07 7.95
C LEU A 313 8.70 0.83 8.33
N GLU A 314 9.00 1.84 7.51
CA GLU A 314 10.00 2.86 7.84
C GLU A 314 9.59 3.65 9.09
N ALA A 315 8.31 4.04 9.21
CA ALA A 315 7.80 4.73 10.40
C ALA A 315 7.91 3.86 11.66
N ALA A 316 7.53 2.58 11.57
CA ALA A 316 7.67 1.63 12.66
C ALA A 316 9.13 1.43 13.08
N GLN A 317 10.04 1.29 12.11
CA GLN A 317 11.49 1.17 12.37
C GLN A 317 12.06 2.40 13.08
N ARG A 318 11.71 3.60 12.61
CA ARG A 318 12.17 4.86 13.24
C ARG A 318 11.71 5.02 14.69
N LEU A 319 10.57 4.44 15.00
CA LEU A 319 9.96 4.47 16.32
C LEU A 319 10.32 3.25 17.19
N ASN A 320 11.31 2.45 16.81
CA ASN A 320 11.74 1.24 17.50
C ASN A 320 10.64 0.17 17.66
N ARG A 321 9.71 0.06 16.70
CA ARG A 321 8.72 -1.00 16.63
C ARG A 321 9.21 -2.12 15.72
N GLN A 322 8.78 -3.35 16.00
CA GLN A 322 8.89 -4.46 15.06
C GLN A 322 7.83 -4.29 13.98
N TRP A 323 8.11 -4.80 12.77
CA TRP A 323 7.18 -4.65 11.68
C TRP A 323 7.12 -5.87 10.77
N MET A 324 5.95 -6.04 10.17
CA MET A 324 5.68 -6.98 9.09
C MET A 324 4.96 -6.25 7.96
N GLY A 325 5.43 -6.44 6.74
CA GLY A 325 4.80 -5.85 5.54
C GLY A 325 4.45 -6.93 4.54
N ILE A 326 3.34 -6.78 3.84
CA ILE A 326 2.91 -7.69 2.78
C ILE A 326 2.54 -6.87 1.56
N ASP A 327 2.99 -7.29 0.38
CA ASP A 327 2.51 -6.73 -0.89
C ASP A 327 2.48 -7.78 -1.99
N ILE A 328 1.53 -7.64 -2.91
CA ILE A 328 1.35 -8.54 -4.04
C ILE A 328 2.22 -8.17 -5.24
N ALA A 329 2.76 -6.95 -5.28
CA ALA A 329 3.60 -6.46 -6.36
C ALA A 329 5.08 -6.69 -6.03
N ILE A 330 5.77 -7.50 -6.84
CA ILE A 330 7.19 -7.77 -6.64
C ILE A 330 8.04 -6.50 -6.76
N HIS A 331 7.63 -5.59 -7.64
CA HIS A 331 8.28 -4.30 -7.79
C HIS A 331 8.23 -3.48 -6.48
N ALA A 332 7.07 -3.43 -5.82
CA ALA A 332 6.94 -2.76 -4.53
C ALA A 332 7.90 -3.38 -3.50
N ILE A 333 7.98 -4.71 -3.44
CA ILE A 333 8.84 -5.41 -2.48
C ILE A 333 10.33 -5.25 -2.80
N LYS A 334 10.78 -5.68 -3.99
CA LYS A 334 12.22 -5.74 -4.31
C LYS A 334 12.84 -4.37 -4.55
N ARG A 335 12.15 -3.48 -5.27
CA ARG A 335 12.76 -2.25 -5.78
C ARG A 335 12.42 -1.02 -4.94
N VAL A 336 11.31 -1.01 -4.26
CA VAL A 336 10.89 0.14 -3.47
C VAL A 336 11.05 -0.13 -1.98
N ALA A 337 10.40 -1.17 -1.43
CA ALA A 337 10.42 -1.43 0.00
C ALA A 337 11.81 -1.85 0.49
N ALA A 338 12.45 -2.83 -0.16
CA ALA A 338 13.78 -3.29 0.25
C ALA A 338 14.85 -2.18 0.11
N VAL A 339 14.78 -1.39 -0.98
CA VAL A 339 15.68 -0.23 -1.18
C VAL A 339 15.44 0.84 -0.11
N ARG A 340 14.17 1.18 0.17
CA ARG A 340 13.82 2.15 1.22
C ARG A 340 14.36 1.73 2.58
N LEU A 341 14.13 0.48 2.97
CA LEU A 341 14.59 -0.07 4.24
C LEU A 341 16.12 -0.14 4.30
N GLY A 342 16.77 -0.54 3.21
CA GLY A 342 18.23 -0.57 3.11
C GLY A 342 18.87 0.81 3.15
N GLU A 343 18.39 1.76 2.35
CA GLU A 343 19.02 3.07 2.21
C GLU A 343 18.66 4.04 3.33
N ARG A 344 17.38 4.12 3.71
CA ARG A 344 16.91 5.09 4.72
C ARG A 344 17.02 4.58 6.14
N CYS A 345 16.67 3.32 6.38
CA CYS A 345 16.74 2.72 7.70
C CYS A 345 18.08 2.04 7.98
N LYS A 346 18.96 1.90 6.96
CA LYS A 346 20.26 1.21 7.04
C LYS A 346 20.16 -0.25 7.46
N LEU A 347 19.03 -0.90 7.12
CA LEU A 347 18.79 -2.29 7.42
C LEU A 347 19.39 -3.20 6.34
N LYS A 348 19.85 -4.38 6.73
CA LYS A 348 20.40 -5.41 5.83
C LYS A 348 19.44 -6.58 5.75
N GLU A 349 19.03 -6.91 4.52
CA GLU A 349 18.28 -8.14 4.26
C GLU A 349 19.09 -9.37 4.70
N GLY A 350 18.41 -10.35 5.26
CA GLY A 350 19.01 -11.56 5.82
C GLY A 350 19.56 -11.41 7.26
N THR A 351 19.77 -10.17 7.73
CA THR A 351 20.26 -9.89 9.09
C THR A 351 19.21 -9.16 9.94
N ASP A 352 18.75 -8.00 9.46
CA ASP A 352 17.82 -7.15 10.22
C ASP A 352 16.36 -7.42 9.84
N PHE A 353 16.12 -7.86 8.62
CA PHE A 353 14.83 -8.31 8.14
C PHE A 353 14.97 -9.41 7.08
N THR A 354 13.88 -10.14 6.84
CA THR A 354 13.80 -11.15 5.78
C THR A 354 12.75 -10.79 4.75
N VAL A 355 13.04 -11.11 3.48
CA VAL A 355 12.06 -11.10 2.39
C VAL A 355 11.66 -12.54 2.08
N SER A 356 10.36 -12.82 2.08
CA SER A 356 9.80 -14.15 1.89
C SER A 356 8.74 -14.15 0.78
N GLY A 357 8.48 -15.33 0.19
CA GLY A 357 7.45 -15.52 -0.84
C GLY A 357 7.92 -15.28 -2.27
N ILE A 358 9.11 -14.72 -2.48
CA ILE A 358 9.70 -14.57 -3.82
C ILE A 358 10.42 -15.86 -4.17
N PRO A 359 10.05 -16.55 -5.26
CA PRO A 359 10.78 -17.74 -5.69
C PRO A 359 12.25 -17.44 -6.00
N GLY A 360 13.16 -18.10 -5.30
CA GLY A 360 14.60 -18.04 -5.56
C GLY A 360 15.15 -19.30 -6.21
N THR A 361 14.33 -20.36 -6.31
CA THR A 361 14.67 -21.66 -6.90
C THR A 361 13.58 -22.12 -7.85
N LEU A 362 13.91 -23.13 -8.67
CA LEU A 362 12.93 -23.75 -9.56
C LEU A 362 11.78 -24.40 -8.78
N GLU A 363 12.09 -25.06 -7.66
CA GLU A 363 11.10 -25.69 -6.79
C GLU A 363 10.14 -24.64 -6.20
N GLY A 364 10.66 -23.52 -5.75
CA GLY A 364 9.84 -22.39 -5.27
C GLY A 364 8.93 -21.81 -6.35
N ALA A 365 9.42 -21.73 -7.59
CA ALA A 365 8.63 -21.29 -8.74
C ALA A 365 7.52 -22.29 -9.10
N GLN A 366 7.83 -23.60 -9.04
CA GLN A 366 6.85 -24.68 -9.27
C GLN A 366 5.77 -24.71 -8.17
N ASP A 367 6.17 -24.50 -6.92
CA ASP A 367 5.23 -24.39 -5.80
C ASP A 367 4.31 -23.18 -5.96
N LEU A 368 4.86 -22.01 -6.34
CA LEU A 368 4.05 -20.83 -6.63
C LEU A 368 3.07 -21.08 -7.77
N TRP A 369 3.51 -21.72 -8.86
CA TRP A 369 2.63 -22.09 -9.97
C TRP A 369 1.51 -23.03 -9.51
N GLY A 370 1.82 -24.01 -8.68
CA GLY A 370 0.84 -24.97 -8.17
C GLY A 370 -0.21 -24.32 -7.26
N ARG A 371 0.18 -23.32 -6.47
CA ARG A 371 -0.70 -22.61 -5.52
C ARG A 371 -1.48 -21.49 -6.18
N ASP A 372 -0.81 -20.68 -6.99
CA ASP A 372 -1.37 -19.49 -7.63
C ASP A 372 -0.70 -19.25 -8.99
N PRO A 373 -1.24 -19.83 -10.07
CA PRO A 373 -0.70 -19.63 -11.42
C PRO A 373 -0.65 -18.18 -11.87
N TYR A 374 -1.62 -17.36 -11.43
CA TYR A 374 -1.68 -15.95 -11.80
C TYR A 374 -0.59 -15.14 -11.10
N GLN A 375 -0.33 -15.42 -9.83
CA GLN A 375 0.76 -14.79 -9.09
C GLN A 375 2.13 -15.21 -9.65
N PHE A 376 2.25 -16.47 -10.09
CA PHE A 376 3.46 -16.94 -10.79
C PHE A 376 3.69 -16.16 -12.10
N GLN A 377 2.65 -15.98 -12.92
CA GLN A 377 2.75 -15.19 -14.17
C GLN A 377 3.19 -13.75 -13.88
N LYS A 378 2.58 -13.11 -12.87
CA LYS A 378 2.99 -11.77 -12.43
C LYS A 378 4.46 -11.72 -12.03
N TRP A 379 4.86 -12.63 -11.15
CA TRP A 379 6.23 -12.68 -10.67
C TRP A 379 7.24 -12.82 -11.82
N ILE A 380 7.05 -13.79 -12.71
CA ILE A 380 8.04 -14.10 -13.72
C ILE A 380 8.12 -13.05 -14.84
N VAL A 381 7.00 -12.41 -15.17
CA VAL A 381 6.95 -11.29 -16.11
C VAL A 381 7.69 -10.07 -15.52
N GLU A 382 7.45 -9.75 -14.25
CA GLU A 382 8.17 -8.66 -13.57
C GLU A 382 9.65 -8.98 -13.34
N GLU A 383 10.01 -10.25 -13.18
CA GLU A 383 11.41 -10.67 -13.02
C GLU A 383 12.23 -10.42 -14.28
N VAL A 384 11.63 -10.47 -15.47
CA VAL A 384 12.29 -10.11 -16.74
C VAL A 384 12.08 -8.64 -17.12
N ASP A 385 11.78 -7.76 -16.16
CA ASP A 385 11.51 -6.33 -16.38
C ASP A 385 10.28 -6.06 -17.26
N GLY A 386 9.42 -7.05 -17.43
CA GLY A 386 8.17 -6.95 -18.15
C GLY A 386 7.07 -6.34 -17.29
N PHE A 387 5.99 -6.07 -17.95
CA PHE A 387 4.78 -5.49 -17.39
C PHE A 387 3.63 -6.46 -17.57
N VAL A 388 2.90 -6.77 -16.52
CA VAL A 388 1.80 -7.71 -16.54
C VAL A 388 0.61 -7.11 -17.27
N THR A 389 0.03 -7.84 -18.20
CA THR A 389 -1.20 -7.43 -18.88
C THR A 389 -2.41 -7.78 -18.00
N ALA A 390 -3.33 -6.83 -17.81
CA ALA A 390 -4.57 -7.11 -17.10
C ALA A 390 -5.38 -8.20 -17.83
N LYS A 391 -5.84 -9.23 -17.10
CA LYS A 391 -6.68 -10.29 -17.66
C LYS A 391 -7.97 -9.71 -18.24
N ARG A 392 -8.05 -9.57 -19.55
CA ARG A 392 -9.33 -9.50 -20.26
C ARG A 392 -9.69 -10.93 -20.64
N THR A 393 -10.91 -11.33 -20.39
CA THR A 393 -11.48 -12.61 -20.87
C THR A 393 -11.37 -12.68 -22.40
N ALA A 394 -10.30 -13.30 -22.90
CA ALA A 394 -9.86 -13.39 -24.29
C ALA A 394 -8.70 -12.45 -24.64
N ASP A 395 -7.64 -12.44 -23.80
CA ASP A 395 -6.42 -11.65 -24.01
C ASP A 395 -5.52 -12.17 -25.16
N GLY A 396 -5.99 -13.22 -25.86
CA GLY A 396 -5.31 -13.74 -27.04
C GLY A 396 -3.89 -14.26 -26.78
N GLY A 397 -3.53 -14.61 -25.52
CA GLY A 397 -2.24 -15.21 -25.18
C GLY A 397 -1.14 -14.22 -24.83
N ILE A 398 -1.47 -13.08 -24.19
CA ILE A 398 -0.49 -12.11 -23.71
C ILE A 398 -0.56 -12.04 -22.18
N ASP A 399 0.50 -12.49 -21.51
CA ASP A 399 0.64 -12.41 -20.05
C ASP A 399 1.37 -11.14 -19.61
N GLY A 400 2.17 -10.55 -20.51
CA GLY A 400 2.86 -9.32 -20.26
C GLY A 400 3.50 -8.67 -21.47
N ARG A 401 4.04 -7.46 -21.28
CA ARG A 401 4.81 -6.72 -22.29
C ARG A 401 6.09 -6.16 -21.70
N LEU A 402 7.13 -6.11 -22.50
CA LEU A 402 8.37 -5.41 -22.19
C LEU A 402 8.54 -4.28 -23.20
N TYR A 403 8.80 -3.05 -22.71
CA TYR A 403 8.95 -1.89 -23.56
C TYR A 403 10.42 -1.51 -23.74
N PHE A 404 10.78 -1.08 -24.95
CA PHE A 404 12.13 -0.65 -25.27
C PHE A 404 12.13 0.51 -26.26
N ASP A 405 13.19 1.30 -26.23
CA ASP A 405 13.41 2.37 -27.18
C ASP A 405 13.98 1.81 -28.48
N CYS A 406 13.48 2.30 -29.61
CA CYS A 406 13.91 1.88 -30.93
C CYS A 406 14.36 3.13 -31.70
N PRO A 407 15.68 3.30 -31.98
CA PRO A 407 16.19 4.42 -32.77
C PRO A 407 15.41 4.59 -34.08
N GLY A 408 15.00 5.81 -34.38
CA GLY A 408 14.22 6.14 -35.56
C GLY A 408 12.71 5.98 -35.44
N LYS A 409 12.19 5.49 -34.29
CA LYS A 409 10.76 5.50 -33.98
C LYS A 409 10.45 6.51 -32.87
N LEU A 410 9.33 7.24 -33.03
CA LEU A 410 8.90 8.25 -32.05
C LEU A 410 8.27 7.64 -30.80
N ASP A 411 7.69 6.45 -30.94
CA ASP A 411 6.98 5.76 -29.87
C ASP A 411 7.76 4.55 -29.38
N LEU A 412 7.61 4.27 -28.07
CA LEU A 412 8.16 3.07 -27.46
C LEU A 412 7.62 1.82 -28.15
N GLN A 413 8.51 0.89 -28.43
CA GLN A 413 8.17 -0.39 -29.01
C GLN A 413 8.00 -1.45 -27.91
N SER A 414 7.29 -2.53 -28.23
CA SER A 414 7.04 -3.58 -27.25
C SER A 414 7.45 -4.97 -27.71
N MET A 415 7.77 -5.81 -26.73
CA MET A 415 7.86 -7.26 -26.82
C MET A 415 6.69 -7.85 -26.08
N VAL A 416 5.85 -8.66 -26.74
CA VAL A 416 4.80 -9.43 -26.08
C VAL A 416 5.40 -10.62 -25.35
N ILE A 417 4.90 -10.94 -24.15
CA ILE A 417 5.39 -12.04 -23.32
C ILE A 417 4.25 -13.00 -23.04
N GLU A 418 4.49 -14.29 -23.32
CA GLU A 418 3.61 -15.39 -22.94
C GLU A 418 4.34 -16.31 -21.93
N VAL A 419 3.63 -16.78 -20.91
CA VAL A 419 4.16 -17.61 -19.82
C VAL A 419 3.49 -18.98 -19.81
N LYS A 420 4.29 -20.04 -19.84
CA LYS A 420 3.83 -21.43 -19.76
C LYS A 420 4.44 -22.10 -18.51
N GLY A 421 3.64 -22.17 -17.45
CA GLY A 421 4.06 -22.80 -16.17
C GLY A 421 3.95 -24.32 -16.16
N GLY A 422 3.33 -24.93 -17.14
CA GLY A 422 3.20 -26.38 -17.26
C GLY A 422 4.51 -27.08 -17.67
N ALA A 423 4.64 -28.38 -17.34
CA ALA A 423 5.84 -29.17 -17.65
C ALA A 423 6.05 -29.43 -19.17
N ASN A 424 4.99 -29.42 -19.95
CA ASN A 424 5.02 -29.73 -21.39
C ASN A 424 4.61 -28.54 -22.24
N VAL A 425 5.55 -27.93 -22.90
CA VAL A 425 5.32 -26.84 -23.86
C VAL A 425 5.42 -27.39 -25.27
N ALA A 426 4.38 -27.24 -26.09
CA ALA A 426 4.34 -27.70 -27.48
C ALA A 426 4.83 -26.62 -28.44
N ILE A 427 5.35 -27.04 -29.62
CA ILE A 427 5.76 -26.12 -30.68
C ILE A 427 4.59 -25.26 -31.19
N ALA A 428 3.36 -25.77 -31.04
CA ALA A 428 2.13 -25.05 -31.39
C ALA A 428 1.94 -23.77 -30.58
N GLU A 429 2.40 -23.74 -29.32
CA GLU A 429 2.35 -22.53 -28.48
C GLU A 429 3.30 -21.46 -29.00
N LEU A 430 4.50 -21.83 -29.45
CA LEU A 430 5.42 -20.90 -30.08
C LEU A 430 4.86 -20.32 -31.39
N ARG A 431 4.17 -21.13 -32.17
CA ARG A 431 3.49 -20.68 -33.41
C ARG A 431 2.30 -19.77 -33.10
N ALA A 432 1.55 -20.07 -32.05
CA ALA A 432 0.48 -19.20 -31.58
C ALA A 432 1.03 -17.83 -31.17
N LEU A 433 2.15 -17.81 -30.42
CA LEU A 433 2.81 -16.56 -30.02
C LEU A 433 3.32 -15.75 -31.24
N ARG A 434 3.76 -16.42 -32.31
CA ARG A 434 4.09 -15.74 -33.56
C ARG A 434 2.88 -15.05 -34.18
N GLY A 435 1.70 -15.68 -34.15
CA GLY A 435 0.44 -15.06 -34.58
C GLY A 435 0.06 -13.86 -33.70
N VAL A 436 0.35 -13.92 -32.38
CA VAL A 436 0.17 -12.78 -31.48
C VAL A 436 1.12 -11.63 -31.83
N LEU A 437 2.39 -11.93 -32.09
CA LEU A 437 3.40 -10.95 -32.52
C LEU A 437 2.92 -10.11 -33.72
N GLU A 438 2.34 -10.78 -34.72
CA GLU A 438 1.83 -10.13 -35.94
C GLU A 438 0.52 -9.36 -35.69
N ARG A 439 -0.40 -9.94 -34.95
CA ARG A 439 -1.71 -9.32 -34.61
C ARG A 439 -1.54 -8.03 -33.80
N GLU A 440 -0.62 -8.02 -32.85
CA GLU A 440 -0.37 -6.89 -31.93
C GLU A 440 0.60 -5.87 -32.52
N GLU A 441 1.09 -6.09 -33.75
CA GLU A 441 2.11 -5.25 -34.38
C GLU A 441 3.37 -5.05 -33.51
N ALA A 442 3.63 -6.00 -32.59
CA ALA A 442 4.77 -5.95 -31.70
C ALA A 442 6.08 -6.26 -32.46
N LEU A 443 7.17 -5.64 -32.10
CA LEU A 443 8.44 -5.89 -32.78
C LEU A 443 9.07 -7.22 -32.37
N MET A 444 8.80 -7.67 -31.13
CA MET A 444 9.38 -8.87 -30.55
C MET A 444 8.36 -9.68 -29.76
N ALA A 445 8.67 -10.97 -29.53
CA ALA A 445 7.89 -11.86 -28.69
C ALA A 445 8.82 -12.74 -27.82
N GLY A 446 8.42 -12.95 -26.57
CA GLY A 446 9.12 -13.77 -25.59
C GLY A 446 8.24 -14.87 -25.05
N LEU A 447 8.73 -16.10 -25.06
CA LEU A 447 8.10 -17.24 -24.38
C LEU A 447 8.89 -17.57 -23.10
N ILE A 448 8.21 -17.59 -21.95
CA ILE A 448 8.78 -18.04 -20.68
C ILE A 448 8.23 -19.42 -20.37
N ILE A 449 9.11 -20.36 -20.06
CA ILE A 449 8.75 -21.75 -19.73
C ILE A 449 9.30 -22.16 -18.37
N MET A 450 8.60 -23.06 -17.67
CA MET A 450 9.00 -23.51 -16.34
C MET A 450 10.37 -24.20 -16.32
N GLN A 451 10.60 -25.12 -17.26
CA GLN A 451 11.82 -25.92 -17.31
C GLN A 451 12.50 -25.82 -18.68
N PRO A 452 13.82 -25.95 -18.76
CA PRO A 452 14.53 -26.01 -20.02
C PRO A 452 14.02 -27.15 -20.90
N LEU A 453 13.97 -26.92 -22.21
CA LEU A 453 13.65 -27.97 -23.17
C LEU A 453 14.82 -28.94 -23.35
N GLY A 454 14.55 -30.21 -23.54
CA GLY A 454 15.57 -31.18 -23.96
C GLY A 454 16.12 -30.85 -25.37
N ASP A 455 17.38 -31.25 -25.66
CA ASP A 455 18.15 -30.84 -26.83
C ASP A 455 17.39 -30.97 -28.16
N ARG A 456 16.79 -32.12 -28.41
CA ARG A 456 16.04 -32.37 -29.66
C ARG A 456 14.85 -31.42 -29.82
N LYS A 457 14.16 -31.09 -28.75
CA LYS A 457 13.01 -30.18 -28.74
C LYS A 457 13.47 -28.73 -28.88
N MET A 458 14.57 -28.37 -28.24
CA MET A 458 15.18 -27.05 -28.34
C MET A 458 15.62 -26.73 -29.78
N ILE A 459 16.19 -27.68 -30.51
CA ILE A 459 16.57 -27.51 -31.92
C ILE A 459 15.34 -27.11 -32.77
N ASN A 460 14.20 -27.81 -32.59
CA ASN A 460 12.97 -27.51 -33.31
C ASN A 460 12.43 -26.11 -32.96
N PHE A 461 12.50 -25.72 -31.68
CA PHE A 461 12.09 -24.40 -31.23
C PHE A 461 13.01 -23.30 -31.79
N GLN A 462 14.33 -23.52 -31.81
CA GLN A 462 15.27 -22.60 -32.40
C GLN A 462 15.05 -22.38 -33.92
N GLN A 463 14.73 -23.44 -34.65
CA GLN A 463 14.41 -23.34 -36.08
C GLN A 463 13.13 -22.52 -36.32
N GLU A 464 12.09 -22.74 -35.50
CA GLU A 464 10.84 -21.99 -35.59
C GLU A 464 11.05 -20.50 -35.24
N MET A 465 11.81 -20.22 -34.18
CA MET A 465 12.13 -18.85 -33.76
C MET A 465 12.97 -18.11 -34.82
N ALA A 466 13.97 -18.79 -35.42
CA ALA A 466 14.78 -18.23 -36.49
C ALA A 466 13.93 -17.84 -37.71
N GLY A 467 12.83 -18.56 -37.99
CA GLY A 467 11.88 -18.22 -39.04
C GLY A 467 11.12 -16.90 -38.82
N ALA A 468 11.12 -16.33 -37.62
CA ALA A 468 10.56 -15.00 -37.37
C ALA A 468 11.56 -13.85 -37.73
N GLY A 469 12.81 -14.18 -37.98
CA GLY A 469 13.85 -13.22 -38.32
C GLY A 469 14.40 -12.45 -37.14
N THR A 470 15.15 -11.42 -37.46
CA THR A 470 15.81 -10.50 -36.52
C THR A 470 15.26 -9.10 -36.71
N LEU A 471 15.29 -8.31 -35.66
CA LEU A 471 15.04 -6.88 -35.71
C LEU A 471 16.37 -6.20 -36.05
N ASP A 472 16.45 -5.69 -37.28
CA ASP A 472 17.55 -4.87 -37.75
C ASP A 472 17.34 -3.42 -37.30
N MET A 473 18.33 -2.84 -36.68
CA MET A 473 18.30 -1.47 -36.20
C MET A 473 19.50 -0.70 -36.72
N GLU A 474 19.22 0.34 -37.48
CA GLU A 474 20.28 1.19 -38.07
C GLU A 474 21.18 1.76 -36.96
N GLY A 475 22.46 1.44 -37.01
CA GLY A 475 23.44 1.86 -36.01
C GLY A 475 23.60 0.94 -34.78
N ALA A 476 22.87 -0.18 -34.70
CA ALA A 476 23.04 -1.15 -33.61
C ALA A 476 24.27 -2.05 -33.87
N ALA A 477 25.00 -2.38 -32.81
CA ALA A 477 26.18 -3.27 -32.91
C ALA A 477 25.81 -4.75 -33.14
N ARG A 478 24.53 -5.11 -33.11
CA ARG A 478 24.01 -6.49 -33.24
C ARG A 478 22.53 -6.52 -33.58
N ASP A 479 22.12 -7.61 -34.24
CA ASP A 479 20.73 -7.91 -34.49
C ASP A 479 20.03 -8.52 -33.26
N TYR A 480 18.73 -8.26 -33.10
CA TYR A 480 17.94 -8.78 -32.02
C TYR A 480 16.95 -9.85 -32.55
N PRO A 481 17.01 -11.11 -32.05
CA PRO A 481 16.01 -12.11 -32.45
C PRO A 481 14.60 -11.66 -32.13
N ARG A 482 13.71 -11.66 -33.12
CA ARG A 482 12.32 -11.23 -32.91
C ARG A 482 11.51 -12.17 -32.02
N MET A 483 11.88 -13.45 -31.97
CA MET A 483 11.29 -14.41 -31.03
C MET A 483 12.37 -14.99 -30.14
N GLN A 484 12.11 -15.07 -28.85
CA GLN A 484 13.03 -15.56 -27.85
C GLN A 484 12.36 -16.47 -26.84
N LEU A 485 13.11 -17.38 -26.25
CA LEU A 485 12.65 -18.31 -25.22
C LEU A 485 13.59 -18.23 -24.02
N LEU A 486 13.02 -18.16 -22.82
CA LEU A 486 13.74 -18.27 -21.55
C LEU A 486 13.03 -19.29 -20.65
N SER A 487 13.82 -20.06 -19.91
CA SER A 487 13.33 -20.91 -18.84
C SER A 487 13.49 -20.22 -17.48
N VAL A 488 12.65 -20.61 -16.50
CA VAL A 488 12.74 -20.10 -15.13
C VAL A 488 14.15 -20.21 -14.54
N PRO A 489 14.88 -21.34 -14.66
CA PRO A 489 16.26 -21.43 -14.16
C PRO A 489 17.21 -20.41 -14.81
N GLU A 490 17.06 -20.16 -16.11
CA GLU A 490 17.90 -19.15 -16.79
C GLU A 490 17.60 -17.73 -16.28
N ILE A 491 16.32 -17.43 -16.04
CA ILE A 491 15.89 -16.14 -15.47
C ILE A 491 16.41 -15.97 -14.05
N LEU A 492 16.33 -17.00 -13.21
CA LEU A 492 16.88 -17.00 -11.85
C LEU A 492 18.41 -16.85 -11.84
N ALA A 493 19.09 -17.38 -12.88
CA ALA A 493 20.53 -17.16 -13.09
C ALA A 493 20.88 -15.76 -13.63
N GLY A 494 19.88 -14.88 -13.78
CA GLY A 494 20.07 -13.48 -14.20
C GLY A 494 19.96 -13.24 -15.71
N LYS A 495 19.60 -14.27 -16.52
CA LYS A 495 19.37 -14.08 -17.95
C LYS A 495 18.11 -13.28 -18.21
N ARG A 496 18.16 -12.39 -19.18
CA ARG A 496 17.07 -11.53 -19.62
C ARG A 496 16.87 -11.64 -21.11
N PHE A 497 15.73 -11.19 -21.63
CA PHE A 497 15.51 -11.10 -23.06
C PHE A 497 16.53 -10.16 -23.71
N ASN A 498 17.05 -10.53 -24.87
CA ASN A 498 17.94 -9.71 -25.66
C ASN A 498 17.10 -8.70 -26.45
N THR A 499 16.94 -7.51 -25.91
CA THR A 499 16.17 -6.41 -26.51
C THR A 499 17.07 -5.21 -26.73
N PRO A 500 16.70 -4.24 -27.58
CA PRO A 500 17.32 -2.91 -27.59
C PRO A 500 17.27 -2.29 -26.19
N THR A 501 17.74 -1.07 -26.02
CA THR A 501 17.79 -0.42 -24.71
C THR A 501 16.42 -0.48 -24.04
N VAL A 502 16.30 -1.31 -23.00
CA VAL A 502 15.07 -1.44 -22.24
C VAL A 502 14.89 -0.14 -21.47
N MET A 503 13.78 0.55 -21.70
CA MET A 503 13.31 1.60 -20.82
C MET A 503 12.88 0.95 -19.50
N GLY A 504 13.90 0.67 -18.66
CA GLY A 504 13.71 -0.16 -17.49
C GLY A 504 13.27 0.63 -16.29
N ARG A 505 12.47 -0.03 -15.49
CA ARG A 505 12.22 0.27 -14.09
C ARG A 505 13.52 0.47 -13.26
N ALA A 506 14.69 0.11 -13.78
CA ALA A 506 15.96 0.06 -13.06
C ALA A 506 16.87 1.29 -13.23
N GLN A 507 16.75 2.07 -14.28
CA GLN A 507 17.68 3.18 -14.53
C GLN A 507 17.30 4.48 -13.81
N SER A 508 16.03 4.67 -13.44
CA SER A 508 15.58 5.91 -12.78
C SER A 508 16.10 6.11 -11.36
N SER A 509 16.53 5.06 -10.67
CA SER A 509 17.04 5.14 -9.29
C SER A 509 18.56 5.33 -9.19
N GLN A 510 19.35 4.84 -10.15
CA GLN A 510 20.82 4.98 -10.10
C GLN A 510 21.35 6.32 -10.68
N GLN A 511 20.66 6.92 -11.65
CA GLN A 511 21.11 8.20 -12.22
C GLN A 511 20.73 9.43 -11.37
N ARG A 512 19.76 9.36 -10.46
CA ARG A 512 19.42 10.46 -9.55
C ARG A 512 20.35 10.60 -8.33
N LEU A 513 21.26 9.67 -8.12
CA LEU A 513 22.24 9.73 -7.02
C LEU A 513 23.59 10.36 -7.41
N GLN A 514 23.73 10.87 -8.64
CA GLN A 514 24.97 11.53 -9.12
C GLN A 514 24.80 13.02 -9.49
N VAL A 515 23.69 13.68 -9.04
CA VAL A 515 23.58 15.15 -9.18
C VAL A 515 23.26 15.76 -7.82
#